data_05b060589695223c58d287e4b9adb6a7
#
_entry.id   05b060589695223c58d287e4b9adb6a7
#
_cell.length_a   1.000
_cell.length_b   1.000
_cell.length_c   1.000
_cell.angle_alpha   90.00
_cell.angle_beta   90.00
_cell.angle_gamma   90.00
#
_symmetry.space_group_name_H-M   'P 1'
#
loop_
_entity.id
_entity.type
_entity.pdbx_description
1 polymer ?
#
loop_
_entity_poly.entity_id
_entity_poly.type
_entity_poly.pdbx_seq_one_letter_code
_entity_poly.pdbx_strand_id
1 'polypeptide(L)'
;MIALTALTTFFAFRNQSIMRNTNARINEADVILRKVKDLWTGINLMDLGVRGYALTKKDGLRSPFDPAVRVNPAYLDTLRVFMKRQQMPTEKLSAYKVLNDEYIQLCRQMIGLSRLDKMAEFTALLEEDRGLALWQACSAFSAELINYENQVKREAQRSYQSAVNGNTVLQIIFFLVG
;
A
#
# COMPACT_ATOMS: atom_id res chain seq x y z
N MET A 1 -1.08 10.05 50.05
CA MET A 1 -0.07 10.53 49.11
C MET A 1 0.61 9.38 48.33
N ILE A 2 1.32 8.44 48.96
CA ILE A 2 2.06 7.36 48.26
C ILE A 2 1.17 6.51 47.35
N ALA A 3 -0.03 6.10 47.80
CA ALA A 3 -0.97 5.32 47.00
C ALA A 3 -1.46 6.08 45.75
N LEU A 4 -1.74 7.37 45.85
CA LEU A 4 -2.16 8.21 44.77
C LEU A 4 -1.04 8.38 43.71
N THR A 5 0.19 8.61 44.16
CA THR A 5 1.35 8.72 43.29
C THR A 5 1.62 7.40 42.55
N ALA A 6 1.53 6.26 43.23
CA ALA A 6 1.69 4.94 42.61
C ALA A 6 0.61 4.70 41.53
N LEU A 7 -0.65 5.05 41.82
CA LEU A 7 -1.77 4.89 40.90
C LEU A 7 -1.61 5.79 39.65
N THR A 8 -1.28 7.05 39.82
CA THR A 8 -1.07 7.99 38.71
C THR A 8 0.13 7.56 37.84
N THR A 9 1.22 7.10 38.44
CA THR A 9 2.38 6.57 37.72
C THR A 9 2.00 5.34 36.91
N PHE A 10 1.26 4.39 37.49
CA PHE A 10 0.80 3.19 36.77
C PHE A 10 -0.06 3.57 35.52
N PHE A 11 -1.03 4.47 35.68
CA PHE A 11 -1.87 4.90 34.58
C PHE A 11 -1.06 5.67 33.50
N ALA A 12 -0.08 6.49 33.91
CA ALA A 12 0.79 7.20 32.99
C ALA A 12 1.60 6.20 32.12
N PHE A 13 2.20 5.18 32.73
CA PHE A 13 2.92 4.12 32.01
C PHE A 13 2.01 3.35 31.07
N ARG A 14 0.81 2.96 31.52
CA ARG A 14 -0.18 2.27 30.68
C ARG A 14 -0.57 3.11 29.48
N ASN A 15 -0.89 4.38 29.68
CA ASN A 15 -1.26 5.29 28.61
C ASN A 15 -0.09 5.53 27.63
N GLN A 16 1.13 5.64 28.12
CA GLN A 16 2.32 5.76 27.29
C GLN A 16 2.53 4.52 26.39
N SER A 17 2.30 3.33 26.94
CA SER A 17 2.37 2.08 26.17
C SER A 17 1.30 2.05 25.06
N ILE A 18 0.05 2.43 25.38
CA ILE A 18 -1.03 2.55 24.38
C ILE A 18 -0.64 3.53 23.29
N MET A 19 -0.14 4.71 23.62
CA MET A 19 0.28 5.72 22.65
C MET A 19 1.39 5.22 21.71
N ARG A 20 2.41 4.53 22.26
CA ARG A 20 3.49 3.95 21.44
C ARG A 20 2.96 2.90 20.45
N ASN A 21 2.15 1.95 20.93
CA ASN A 21 1.58 0.89 20.10
C ASN A 21 0.66 1.47 19.02
N THR A 22 -0.12 2.47 19.38
CA THR A 22 -1.02 3.15 18.46
C THR A 22 -0.28 3.89 17.35
N ASN A 23 0.79 4.63 17.70
CA ASN A 23 1.65 5.30 16.72
C ASN A 23 2.33 4.29 15.79
N ALA A 24 2.79 3.15 16.30
CA ALA A 24 3.36 2.10 15.47
C ALA A 24 2.33 1.58 14.44
N ARG A 25 1.08 1.34 14.86
CA ARG A 25 -0.01 0.90 13.96
C ARG A 25 -0.34 1.96 12.89
N ILE A 26 -0.39 3.24 13.26
CA ILE A 26 -0.61 4.34 12.30
C ILE A 26 0.52 4.37 11.28
N ASN A 27 1.78 4.28 11.71
CA ASN A 27 2.92 4.30 10.81
C ASN A 27 2.94 3.08 9.87
N GLU A 28 2.58 1.90 10.34
CA GLU A 28 2.46 0.71 9.49
C GLU A 28 1.37 0.90 8.43
N ALA A 29 0.19 1.37 8.82
CA ALA A 29 -0.90 1.67 7.89
C ALA A 29 -0.48 2.68 6.82
N ASP A 30 0.23 3.74 7.21
CA ASP A 30 0.74 4.74 6.26
C ASP A 30 1.78 4.14 5.28
N VAL A 31 2.61 3.21 5.71
CA VAL A 31 3.54 2.49 4.82
C VAL A 31 2.78 1.64 3.81
N ILE A 32 1.77 0.88 4.26
CA ILE A 32 0.94 0.04 3.38
C ILE A 32 0.22 0.92 2.35
N LEU A 33 -0.44 1.99 2.79
CA LEU A 33 -1.15 2.92 1.89
C LEU A 33 -0.24 3.51 0.82
N ARG A 34 0.99 3.90 1.18
CA ARG A 34 1.99 4.35 0.19
C ARG A 34 2.36 3.25 -0.80
N LYS A 35 2.59 2.01 -0.33
CA LYS A 35 2.97 0.90 -1.21
C LYS A 35 1.87 0.47 -2.17
N VAL A 36 0.61 0.53 -1.72
CA VAL A 36 -0.55 0.33 -2.61
C VAL A 36 -0.60 1.39 -3.70
N LYS A 37 -0.39 2.66 -3.34
CA LYS A 37 -0.33 3.76 -4.30
C LYS A 37 0.84 3.60 -5.29
N ASP A 38 2.01 3.21 -4.79
CA ASP A 38 3.20 2.97 -5.62
C ASP A 38 2.95 1.85 -6.64
N LEU A 39 2.30 0.75 -6.20
CA LEU A 39 1.88 -0.36 -7.08
C LEU A 39 0.93 0.11 -8.17
N TRP A 40 -0.10 0.87 -7.80
CA TRP A 40 -1.06 1.45 -8.74
C TRP A 40 -0.37 2.35 -9.78
N THR A 41 0.52 3.22 -9.31
CA THR A 41 1.32 4.07 -10.18
C THR A 41 2.19 3.24 -11.13
N GLY A 42 2.80 2.16 -10.62
CA GLY A 42 3.62 1.25 -11.42
C GLY A 42 2.86 0.63 -12.60
N ILE A 43 1.61 0.18 -12.38
CA ILE A 43 0.78 -0.37 -13.47
C ILE A 43 0.52 0.68 -14.55
N ASN A 44 0.13 1.89 -14.16
CA ASN A 44 -0.12 2.96 -15.12
C ASN A 44 1.15 3.35 -15.89
N LEU A 45 2.32 3.34 -15.23
CA LEU A 45 3.60 3.60 -15.89
C LEU A 45 4.00 2.49 -16.87
N MET A 46 3.68 1.23 -16.57
CA MET A 46 3.90 0.13 -17.49
C MET A 46 3.06 0.29 -18.76
N ASP A 47 1.77 0.56 -18.62
CA ASP A 47 0.87 0.79 -19.77
C ASP A 47 1.30 2.00 -20.59
N LEU A 48 1.61 3.11 -19.95
CA LEU A 48 2.07 4.33 -20.61
C LEU A 48 3.37 4.08 -21.40
N GLY A 49 4.32 3.35 -20.81
CA GLY A 49 5.59 3.03 -21.46
C GLY A 49 5.42 2.17 -22.70
N VAL A 50 4.54 1.16 -22.66
CA VAL A 50 4.25 0.30 -23.81
C VAL A 50 3.61 1.10 -24.94
N ARG A 51 2.56 1.86 -24.66
CA ARG A 51 1.82 2.66 -25.65
C ARG A 51 2.70 3.78 -26.23
N GLY A 52 3.45 4.47 -25.36
CA GLY A 52 4.36 5.52 -25.80
C GLY A 52 5.44 5.01 -26.76
N TYR A 53 6.02 3.84 -26.46
CA TYR A 53 6.98 3.21 -27.36
C TYR A 53 6.33 2.73 -28.67
N ALA A 54 5.17 2.09 -28.60
CA ALA A 54 4.46 1.59 -29.79
C ALA A 54 4.15 2.69 -30.81
N LEU A 55 3.72 3.86 -30.32
CA LEU A 55 3.34 4.99 -31.17
C LEU A 55 4.54 5.73 -31.77
N THR A 56 5.68 5.75 -31.09
CA THR A 56 6.78 6.66 -31.44
C THR A 56 8.09 5.97 -31.79
N LYS A 57 8.25 4.71 -31.39
CA LYS A 57 9.50 3.94 -31.48
C LYS A 57 10.68 4.59 -30.73
N LYS A 58 10.41 5.57 -29.86
CA LYS A 58 11.43 6.25 -29.07
C LYS A 58 11.66 5.55 -27.74
N ASP A 59 12.86 5.06 -27.49
CA ASP A 59 13.24 4.38 -26.24
C ASP A 59 13.00 5.26 -24.99
N GLY A 60 13.14 6.57 -25.10
CA GLY A 60 12.84 7.49 -24.01
C GLY A 60 11.39 7.44 -23.53
N LEU A 61 10.43 7.12 -24.40
CA LEU A 61 9.02 6.97 -24.03
C LEU A 61 8.70 5.58 -23.47
N ARG A 62 9.60 4.59 -23.61
CA ARG A 62 9.57 3.31 -22.90
C ARG A 62 10.09 3.44 -21.48
N SER A 63 10.85 4.49 -21.18
CA SER A 63 11.55 4.65 -19.91
C SER A 63 10.67 4.48 -18.65
N PRO A 64 9.35 4.77 -18.62
CA PRO A 64 8.50 4.51 -17.48
C PRO A 64 8.27 3.01 -17.19
N PHE A 65 8.33 2.15 -18.21
CA PHE A 65 8.08 0.71 -18.10
C PHE A 65 9.17 -0.01 -17.28
N ASP A 66 10.45 0.17 -17.65
CA ASP A 66 11.55 -0.60 -17.08
C ASP A 66 11.73 -0.39 -15.55
N PRO A 67 11.68 0.85 -15.02
CA PRO A 67 11.69 1.08 -13.57
C PRO A 67 10.47 0.48 -12.87
N ALA A 68 9.27 0.62 -13.43
CA ALA A 68 8.05 0.07 -12.83
C ALA A 68 8.14 -1.45 -12.66
N VAL A 69 8.56 -2.17 -13.70
CA VAL A 69 8.77 -3.62 -13.66
C VAL A 69 9.79 -4.03 -12.59
N ARG A 70 10.86 -3.24 -12.42
CA ARG A 70 11.95 -3.56 -11.48
C ARG A 70 11.53 -3.40 -10.02
N VAL A 71 10.70 -2.40 -9.71
CA VAL A 71 10.35 -2.07 -8.31
C VAL A 71 9.08 -2.77 -7.81
N ASN A 72 8.18 -3.18 -8.71
CA ASN A 72 6.92 -3.82 -8.34
C ASN A 72 7.09 -5.06 -7.44
N PRO A 73 8.03 -5.99 -7.68
CA PRO A 73 8.23 -7.14 -6.80
C PRO A 73 8.55 -6.75 -5.35
N ALA A 74 9.38 -5.73 -5.15
CA ALA A 74 9.74 -5.25 -3.82
C ALA A 74 8.54 -4.63 -3.08
N TYR A 75 7.63 -3.95 -3.80
CA TYR A 75 6.39 -3.43 -3.22
C TYR A 75 5.46 -4.56 -2.80
N LEU A 76 5.29 -5.59 -3.62
CA LEU A 76 4.48 -6.77 -3.31
C LEU A 76 5.03 -7.54 -2.11
N ASP A 77 6.34 -7.72 -2.03
CA ASP A 77 6.99 -8.38 -0.89
C ASP A 77 6.82 -7.56 0.40
N THR A 78 6.95 -6.24 0.32
CA THR A 78 6.69 -5.34 1.45
C THR A 78 5.25 -5.49 1.93
N LEU A 79 4.27 -5.42 1.04
CA LEU A 79 2.86 -5.58 1.38
C LEU A 79 2.59 -6.94 2.03
N ARG A 80 3.18 -8.03 1.49
CA ARG A 80 3.04 -9.37 2.06
C ARG A 80 3.52 -9.44 3.52
N VAL A 81 4.65 -8.81 3.84
CA VAL A 81 5.20 -8.77 5.20
C VAL A 81 4.24 -8.07 6.14
N PHE A 82 3.72 -6.89 5.76
CA PHE A 82 2.80 -6.12 6.61
C PHE A 82 1.44 -6.82 6.76
N MET A 83 0.86 -7.36 5.67
CA MET A 83 -0.40 -8.10 5.73
C MET A 83 -0.29 -9.30 6.67
N LYS A 84 0.83 -10.06 6.61
CA LYS A 84 1.06 -11.17 7.55
C LYS A 84 1.14 -10.70 9.01
N ARG A 85 1.82 -9.59 9.29
CA ARG A 85 1.89 -9.01 10.65
C ARG A 85 0.52 -8.63 11.19
N GLN A 86 -0.35 -8.13 10.32
CA GLN A 86 -1.72 -7.75 10.66
C GLN A 86 -2.71 -8.92 10.60
N GLN A 87 -2.23 -10.15 10.37
CA GLN A 87 -3.04 -11.37 10.21
C GLN A 87 -4.08 -11.25 9.09
N MET A 88 -3.80 -10.46 8.06
CA MET A 88 -4.64 -10.34 6.87
C MET A 88 -4.42 -11.52 5.91
N PRO A 89 -5.47 -11.98 5.22
CA PRO A 89 -5.33 -12.97 4.15
C PRO A 89 -4.45 -12.46 3.03
N THR A 90 -3.49 -13.28 2.58
CA THR A 90 -2.54 -12.91 1.51
C THR A 90 -2.87 -13.50 0.15
N GLU A 91 -3.99 -14.24 0.04
CA GLU A 91 -4.41 -14.94 -1.18
C GLU A 91 -4.68 -13.96 -2.32
N LYS A 92 -5.36 -12.85 -2.03
CA LYS A 92 -5.65 -11.80 -3.02
C LYS A 92 -4.37 -11.11 -3.51
N LEU A 93 -3.40 -10.89 -2.63
CA LEU A 93 -2.09 -10.36 -3.03
C LEU A 93 -1.34 -11.34 -3.93
N SER A 94 -1.43 -12.65 -3.64
CA SER A 94 -0.83 -13.70 -4.45
C SER A 94 -1.49 -13.79 -5.83
N ALA A 95 -2.82 -13.75 -5.90
CA ALA A 95 -3.57 -13.71 -7.16
C ALA A 95 -3.23 -12.45 -7.97
N TYR A 96 -3.16 -11.29 -7.33
CA TYR A 96 -2.74 -10.06 -7.98
C TYR A 96 -1.31 -10.17 -8.53
N LYS A 97 -0.38 -10.79 -7.78
CA LYS A 97 1.00 -10.99 -8.26
C LYS A 97 1.04 -11.80 -9.55
N VAL A 98 0.26 -12.88 -9.66
CA VAL A 98 0.19 -13.70 -10.88
C VAL A 98 -0.28 -12.84 -12.07
N LEU A 99 -1.37 -12.11 -11.93
CA LEU A 99 -1.89 -11.23 -12.97
C LEU A 99 -0.87 -10.15 -13.37
N ASN A 100 -0.17 -9.57 -12.40
CA ASN A 100 0.87 -8.57 -12.66
C ASN A 100 2.05 -9.17 -13.45
N ASP A 101 2.51 -10.37 -13.09
CA ASP A 101 3.59 -11.04 -13.78
C ASP A 101 3.18 -11.40 -15.23
N GLU A 102 1.95 -11.88 -15.44
CA GLU A 102 1.39 -12.14 -16.78
C GLU A 102 1.32 -10.85 -17.61
N TYR A 103 0.86 -9.74 -17.02
CA TYR A 103 0.79 -8.46 -17.71
C TYR A 103 2.17 -7.92 -18.08
N ILE A 104 3.17 -8.09 -17.23
CA ILE A 104 4.56 -7.72 -17.55
C ILE A 104 5.06 -8.51 -18.77
N GLN A 105 4.75 -9.81 -18.86
CA GLN A 105 5.12 -10.61 -20.03
C GLN A 105 4.40 -10.14 -21.30
N LEU A 106 3.11 -9.85 -21.22
CA LEU A 106 2.33 -9.27 -22.31
C LEU A 106 2.94 -7.95 -22.79
N CYS A 107 3.26 -7.04 -21.87
CA CYS A 107 3.91 -5.76 -22.20
C CYS A 107 5.26 -5.95 -22.91
N ARG A 108 6.07 -6.91 -22.47
CA ARG A 108 7.35 -7.25 -23.12
C ARG A 108 7.14 -7.77 -24.54
N GLN A 109 6.14 -8.64 -24.73
CA GLN A 109 5.77 -9.15 -26.04
C GLN A 109 5.31 -8.00 -26.97
N MET A 110 4.45 -7.11 -26.49
CA MET A 110 3.96 -5.95 -27.23
C MET A 110 5.11 -5.01 -27.64
N ILE A 111 6.06 -4.73 -26.73
CA ILE A 111 7.28 -3.96 -27.04
C ILE A 111 8.10 -4.65 -28.14
N GLY A 112 8.24 -5.98 -28.04
CA GLY A 112 8.95 -6.79 -29.05
C GLY A 112 8.29 -6.70 -30.43
N LEU A 113 6.98 -6.86 -30.52
CA LEU A 113 6.20 -6.74 -31.78
C LEU A 113 6.32 -5.34 -32.36
N SER A 114 6.18 -4.32 -31.53
CA SER A 114 6.36 -2.93 -31.95
C SER A 114 7.77 -2.67 -32.50
N ARG A 115 8.81 -3.25 -31.89
CA ARG A 115 10.21 -3.14 -32.36
C ARG A 115 10.42 -3.79 -33.72
N LEU A 116 9.73 -4.90 -33.99
CA LEU A 116 9.77 -5.63 -35.27
C LEU A 116 8.81 -5.07 -36.32
N ASP A 117 8.14 -3.97 -36.01
CA ASP A 117 7.13 -3.32 -36.86
C ASP A 117 5.90 -4.18 -37.19
N LYS A 118 5.61 -5.16 -36.34
CA LYS A 118 4.47 -6.09 -36.41
C LYS A 118 3.23 -5.50 -35.78
N MET A 119 2.76 -4.38 -36.31
CA MET A 119 1.68 -3.60 -35.69
C MET A 119 0.32 -4.30 -35.70
N ALA A 120 0.04 -5.16 -36.69
CA ALA A 120 -1.20 -5.95 -36.70
C ALA A 120 -1.26 -6.95 -35.52
N GLU A 121 -0.15 -7.66 -35.25
CA GLU A 121 -0.02 -8.57 -34.11
C GLU A 121 -0.07 -7.80 -32.77
N PHE A 122 0.55 -6.61 -32.72
CA PHE A 122 0.47 -5.70 -31.58
C PHE A 122 -0.99 -5.30 -31.28
N THR A 123 -1.74 -4.89 -32.31
CA THR A 123 -3.14 -4.48 -32.17
C THR A 123 -4.02 -5.64 -31.71
N ALA A 124 -3.81 -6.84 -32.25
CA ALA A 124 -4.53 -8.04 -31.82
C ALA A 124 -4.34 -8.33 -30.34
N LEU A 125 -3.10 -8.22 -29.82
CA LEU A 125 -2.83 -8.38 -28.37
C LEU A 125 -3.46 -7.27 -27.52
N LEU A 126 -3.56 -6.05 -28.05
CA LEU A 126 -4.20 -4.95 -27.37
C LEU A 126 -5.72 -5.18 -27.25
N GLU A 127 -6.32 -5.77 -28.28
CA GLU A 127 -7.77 -6.11 -28.32
C GLU A 127 -8.15 -7.26 -27.37
N GLU A 128 -7.19 -8.11 -26.95
CA GLU A 128 -7.44 -9.16 -25.93
C GLU A 128 -7.79 -8.58 -24.54
N ASP A 129 -7.59 -7.29 -24.33
CA ASP A 129 -8.00 -6.51 -23.15
C ASP A 129 -7.51 -7.03 -21.79
N ARG A 130 -6.40 -7.77 -21.78
CA ARG A 130 -5.79 -8.30 -20.56
C ARG A 130 -5.34 -7.18 -19.60
N GLY A 131 -5.03 -6.02 -20.15
CA GLY A 131 -4.70 -4.83 -19.37
C GLY A 131 -5.86 -4.35 -18.51
N LEU A 132 -7.09 -4.40 -19.01
CA LEU A 132 -8.30 -4.05 -18.25
C LEU A 132 -8.53 -5.03 -17.10
N ALA A 133 -8.37 -6.33 -17.33
CA ALA A 133 -8.53 -7.35 -16.29
C ALA A 133 -7.54 -7.14 -15.13
N LEU A 134 -6.26 -6.87 -15.43
CA LEU A 134 -5.27 -6.52 -14.40
C LEU A 134 -5.64 -5.22 -13.69
N TRP A 135 -6.04 -4.20 -14.43
CA TRP A 135 -6.43 -2.92 -13.86
C TRP A 135 -7.59 -3.06 -12.89
N GLN A 136 -8.63 -3.82 -13.25
CA GLN A 136 -9.79 -4.10 -12.40
C GLN A 136 -9.38 -4.87 -11.13
N ALA A 137 -8.55 -5.91 -11.26
CA ALA A 137 -8.06 -6.70 -10.13
C ALA A 137 -7.21 -5.83 -9.18
N CYS A 138 -6.34 -4.98 -9.70
CA CYS A 138 -5.54 -4.06 -8.91
C CYS A 138 -6.42 -3.01 -8.22
N SER A 139 -7.40 -2.46 -8.92
CA SER A 139 -8.35 -1.48 -8.36
C SER A 139 -9.12 -2.07 -7.19
N ALA A 140 -9.69 -3.26 -7.37
CA ALA A 140 -10.44 -3.95 -6.33
C ALA A 140 -9.56 -4.28 -5.11
N PHE A 141 -8.38 -4.85 -5.32
CA PHE A 141 -7.42 -5.15 -4.26
C PHE A 141 -6.99 -3.89 -3.52
N SER A 142 -6.64 -2.83 -4.26
CA SER A 142 -6.20 -1.57 -3.68
C SER A 142 -7.30 -0.90 -2.85
N ALA A 143 -8.54 -0.88 -3.35
CA ALA A 143 -9.67 -0.29 -2.64
C ALA A 143 -9.96 -1.03 -1.32
N GLU A 144 -9.91 -2.36 -1.33
CA GLU A 144 -10.12 -3.17 -0.12
C GLU A 144 -9.02 -2.89 0.93
N LEU A 145 -7.77 -2.91 0.50
CA LEU A 145 -6.64 -2.68 1.41
C LEU A 145 -6.62 -1.24 1.95
N ILE A 146 -6.93 -0.25 1.11
CA ILE A 146 -7.06 1.15 1.53
C ILE A 146 -8.17 1.31 2.57
N ASN A 147 -9.33 0.68 2.36
CA ASN A 147 -10.45 0.75 3.31
C ASN A 147 -10.09 0.12 4.65
N TYR A 148 -9.44 -1.05 4.62
CA TYR A 148 -8.97 -1.73 5.82
C TYR A 148 -7.96 -0.85 6.61
N GLU A 149 -6.93 -0.36 5.96
CA GLU A 149 -5.89 0.45 6.61
C GLU A 149 -6.42 1.78 7.14
N ASN A 150 -7.37 2.39 6.44
CA ASN A 150 -8.06 3.58 6.93
C ASN A 150 -8.90 3.28 8.19
N GLN A 151 -9.50 2.09 8.29
CA GLN A 151 -10.18 1.67 9.50
C GLN A 151 -9.19 1.44 10.65
N VAL A 152 -8.11 0.71 10.43
CA VAL A 152 -7.02 0.52 11.40
C VAL A 152 -6.51 1.86 11.93
N LYS A 153 -6.29 2.81 11.03
CA LYS A 153 -5.82 4.15 11.37
C LYS A 153 -6.85 4.92 12.23
N ARG A 154 -8.13 4.89 11.86
CA ARG A 154 -9.20 5.53 12.66
C ARG A 154 -9.31 4.94 14.06
N GLU A 155 -9.26 3.62 14.20
CA GLU A 155 -9.31 2.95 15.49
C GLU A 155 -8.09 3.30 16.37
N ALA A 156 -6.91 3.30 15.75
CA ALA A 156 -5.68 3.70 16.39
C ALA A 156 -5.74 5.17 16.87
N GLN A 157 -6.21 6.09 16.03
CA GLN A 157 -6.36 7.50 16.40
C GLN A 157 -7.34 7.71 17.57
N ARG A 158 -8.46 6.98 17.60
CA ARG A 158 -9.40 7.02 18.73
C ARG A 158 -8.75 6.54 20.02
N SER A 159 -8.01 5.43 19.97
CA SER A 159 -7.29 4.89 21.13
C SER A 159 -6.21 5.86 21.62
N TYR A 160 -5.48 6.50 20.71
CA TYR A 160 -4.51 7.53 21.03
C TYR A 160 -5.16 8.71 21.75
N GLN A 161 -6.24 9.26 21.19
CA GLN A 161 -6.94 10.39 21.77
C GLN A 161 -7.52 10.07 23.14
N SER A 162 -8.05 8.87 23.34
CA SER A 162 -8.53 8.40 24.62
C SER A 162 -7.40 8.35 25.68
N ALA A 163 -6.23 7.87 25.29
CA ALA A 163 -5.07 7.82 26.18
C ALA A 163 -4.56 9.23 26.54
N VAL A 164 -4.53 10.15 25.58
CA VAL A 164 -4.17 11.56 25.83
C VAL A 164 -5.15 12.23 26.78
N ASN A 165 -6.45 12.08 26.53
CA ASN A 165 -7.50 12.65 27.40
C ASN A 165 -7.40 12.07 28.81
N GLY A 166 -7.17 10.75 28.94
CA GLY A 166 -6.96 10.10 30.24
C GLY A 166 -5.77 10.68 31.01
N ASN A 167 -4.65 10.94 30.33
CA ASN A 167 -3.49 11.58 30.97
C ASN A 167 -3.81 13.01 31.44
N THR A 168 -4.54 13.79 30.65
CA THR A 168 -4.94 15.16 31.03
C THR A 168 -5.82 15.16 32.27
N VAL A 169 -6.81 14.24 32.31
CA VAL A 169 -7.68 14.10 33.50
C VAL A 169 -6.88 13.72 34.74
N LEU A 170 -5.94 12.77 34.61
CA LEU A 170 -5.08 12.37 35.73
C LEU A 170 -4.21 13.54 36.24
N GLN A 171 -3.67 14.34 35.35
CA GLN A 171 -2.90 15.55 35.72
C GLN A 171 -3.78 16.55 36.49
N ILE A 172 -4.99 16.81 36.02
CA ILE A 172 -5.94 17.71 36.70
C ILE A 172 -6.27 17.18 38.12
N ILE A 173 -6.58 15.90 38.24
CA ILE A 173 -6.86 15.28 39.57
C ILE A 173 -5.65 15.42 40.49
N PHE A 174 -4.43 15.18 39.97
CA PHE A 174 -3.21 15.30 40.76
C PHE A 174 -3.00 16.75 41.26
N PHE A 175 -3.29 17.75 40.43
CA PHE A 175 -3.20 19.15 40.81
C PHE A 175 -4.25 19.60 41.81
N LEU A 176 -5.44 18.99 41.79
CA LEU A 176 -6.55 19.36 42.72
C LEU A 176 -6.44 18.69 44.10
N VAL A 177 -5.75 17.55 44.21
CA VAL A 177 -5.67 16.73 45.43
C VAL A 177 -4.29 16.86 46.10
N GLY A 178 -3.29 17.35 45.41
CA GLY A 178 -1.93 17.55 45.93
C GLY A 178 -1.68 18.94 46.39
#